data_de3c43eaac7585f543bec475275b2232
#
_entry.id   de3c43eaac7585f543bec475275b2232
#
_cell.length_a   1.000
_cell.length_b   1.000
_cell.length_c   1.000
_cell.angle_alpha   90.00
_cell.angle_beta   90.00
_cell.angle_gamma   90.00
#
_symmetry.space_group_name_H-M   'P 1'
#
loop_
_entity.id
_entity.type
_entity.pdbx_description
1 polymer ?
#
loop_
_entity_poly.entity_id
_entity_poly.type
_entity_poly.pdbx_seq_one_letter_code
_entity_poly.pdbx_strand_id
1 'polypeptide(L)'
;MVRLLLFFAALALAAYGLTWLAENPGEVTLTWRGVEVNVSVMLALGIVLALAIALGILWTLIRFVFRAPSLISLATNARRREKGYLALSRGMIAVGSGDAQAAHRHAADSRKFIADEPLTLLLRAQSAQLAGDRPSAVAAFNEMLEHPQTHTLGLRGLHVEARRSGDHQAALDYAVRAHKYAALPWAAQAVLDDRAAHGDWAAALATVESNASAKLLDKPTANRWRAVLKTAIALDRADRDPKGALALAQEACALAPGLIPAAALNGRLTAAAGDYRRASKILEAAYRQTPHPELAAIYLRLRPGDSALDRLARARALARVAPFDVESQLTVARAALDAHDLAAARTALAPLLRGDMGASRPTARACLLMAEIEEADGADGAVREWLNRAARAPRDRAWVADGVITDHWSPVSPSGVLDAFAWRTPDERLSSPEPTPPPAPPRIEPAPPIEAPVAAIEAPPEPVKAIESPPPASALPPAPSPETARTPRANGNIVLLPSNAPDDPGPHGTPDRKPGYRLFANE
;
A
#
# COMPACT_ATOMS: atom_id res chain seq x y z
N MET A 1 -1.12 -5.39 -65.51
CA MET A 1 -1.34 -5.94 -66.83
C MET A 1 -1.58 -4.83 -67.86
N VAL A 2 -2.60 -4.01 -67.78
CA VAL A 2 -2.95 -2.94 -68.77
C VAL A 2 -1.77 -1.93 -68.99
N ARG A 3 -1.07 -1.49 -67.93
CA ARG A 3 0.06 -0.56 -68.01
C ARG A 3 1.29 -1.15 -68.72
N LEU A 4 1.50 -2.46 -68.57
CA LEU A 4 2.59 -3.19 -69.22
C LEU A 4 2.31 -3.35 -70.71
N LEU A 5 1.08 -3.65 -71.06
CA LEU A 5 0.58 -3.81 -72.45
C LEU A 5 0.66 -2.47 -73.18
N LEU A 6 0.24 -1.36 -72.53
CA LEU A 6 0.38 0.01 -73.07
C LEU A 6 1.84 0.41 -73.27
N PHE A 7 2.76 0.02 -72.35
CA PHE A 7 4.16 0.27 -72.49
C PHE A 7 4.78 -0.48 -73.68
N PHE A 8 4.46 -1.75 -73.85
CA PHE A 8 4.95 -2.51 -75.02
C PHE A 8 4.32 -2.05 -76.32
N ALA A 9 3.05 -1.63 -76.33
CA ALA A 9 2.39 -1.03 -77.50
C ALA A 9 3.07 0.28 -77.90
N ALA A 10 3.39 1.17 -76.92
CA ALA A 10 4.10 2.42 -77.14
C ALA A 10 5.53 2.16 -77.65
N LEU A 11 6.22 1.14 -77.11
CA LEU A 11 7.56 0.78 -77.55
C LEU A 11 7.54 0.22 -78.98
N ALA A 12 6.58 -0.62 -79.34
CA ALA A 12 6.41 -1.13 -80.70
C ALA A 12 6.07 -0.04 -81.71
N LEU A 13 5.21 0.92 -81.31
CA LEU A 13 4.87 2.09 -82.14
C LEU A 13 6.09 3.03 -82.36
N ALA A 14 6.89 3.23 -81.31
CA ALA A 14 8.13 3.99 -81.39
C ALA A 14 9.17 3.32 -82.29
N ALA A 15 9.36 1.98 -82.18
CA ALA A 15 10.25 1.21 -83.03
C ALA A 15 9.80 1.26 -84.51
N TYR A 16 8.47 1.09 -84.75
CA TYR A 16 7.91 1.21 -86.10
C TYR A 16 8.13 2.62 -86.71
N GLY A 17 7.91 3.66 -85.91
CA GLY A 17 8.12 5.06 -86.33
C GLY A 17 9.60 5.33 -86.64
N LEU A 18 10.56 4.78 -85.86
CA LEU A 18 11.99 4.91 -86.12
C LEU A 18 12.42 4.17 -87.41
N THR A 19 11.89 2.99 -87.68
CA THR A 19 12.23 2.26 -88.93
C THR A 19 11.66 2.98 -90.16
N TRP A 20 10.39 3.47 -90.05
CA TRP A 20 9.78 4.25 -91.15
C TRP A 20 10.56 5.54 -91.43
N LEU A 21 11.06 6.24 -90.41
CA LEU A 21 11.84 7.46 -90.52
C LEU A 21 13.24 7.16 -91.09
N ALA A 22 13.83 5.99 -90.83
CA ALA A 22 15.11 5.58 -91.41
C ALA A 22 15.00 5.25 -92.91
N GLU A 23 13.87 4.75 -93.38
CA GLU A 23 13.59 4.44 -94.77
C GLU A 23 13.25 5.71 -95.65
N ASN A 24 12.76 6.78 -94.98
CA ASN A 24 12.39 8.06 -95.65
C ASN A 24 13.29 9.19 -95.10
N PRO A 25 14.52 9.36 -95.62
CA PRO A 25 15.42 10.39 -95.15
C PRO A 25 14.90 11.77 -95.54
N GLY A 26 14.45 12.53 -94.56
CA GLY A 26 14.06 13.95 -94.69
C GLY A 26 15.20 14.87 -94.17
N GLU A 27 15.31 16.02 -94.70
CA GLU A 27 16.22 17.08 -94.22
C GLU A 27 15.39 18.17 -93.48
N VAL A 28 15.82 18.58 -92.29
CA VAL A 28 15.30 19.68 -91.52
C VAL A 28 16.27 20.82 -91.61
N THR A 29 15.88 21.92 -92.31
CA THR A 29 16.66 23.13 -92.37
C THR A 29 16.25 24.08 -91.24
N LEU A 30 17.16 24.36 -90.34
CA LEU A 30 16.96 25.32 -89.25
C LEU A 30 17.67 26.63 -89.59
N THR A 31 16.93 27.67 -89.88
CA THR A 31 17.50 29.02 -90.16
C THR A 31 17.43 29.87 -88.88
N TRP A 32 18.58 30.19 -88.28
CA TRP A 32 18.67 31.08 -87.14
C TRP A 32 19.67 32.20 -87.44
N ARG A 33 19.21 33.46 -87.48
CA ARG A 33 20.06 34.67 -87.70
C ARG A 33 20.94 34.63 -88.94
N GLY A 34 20.43 33.98 -90.03
CA GLY A 34 21.19 33.98 -91.31
C GLY A 34 22.15 32.76 -91.43
N VAL A 35 22.20 31.89 -90.47
CA VAL A 35 22.94 30.59 -90.55
C VAL A 35 21.94 29.51 -90.84
N GLU A 36 22.11 28.81 -91.99
CA GLU A 36 21.30 27.61 -92.35
C GLU A 36 22.07 26.38 -91.91
N VAL A 37 21.44 25.58 -90.98
CA VAL A 37 21.99 24.32 -90.55
C VAL A 37 21.10 23.22 -91.08
N ASN A 38 21.59 22.45 -92.04
CA ASN A 38 20.91 21.28 -92.58
C ASN A 38 21.21 20.03 -91.70
N VAL A 39 20.22 19.54 -91.04
CA VAL A 39 20.39 18.38 -90.18
C VAL A 39 19.42 17.29 -90.66
N SER A 40 19.87 16.03 -90.72
CA SER A 40 18.98 14.94 -91.04
C SER A 40 17.90 14.81 -89.93
N VAL A 41 16.65 14.49 -90.31
CA VAL A 41 15.52 14.36 -89.37
C VAL A 41 15.83 13.34 -88.25
N MET A 42 16.64 12.33 -88.58
CA MET A 42 17.05 11.30 -87.61
C MET A 42 18.03 11.88 -86.53
N LEU A 43 18.96 12.77 -86.93
CA LEU A 43 19.85 13.40 -85.96
C LEU A 43 19.08 14.40 -85.08
N ALA A 44 18.19 15.18 -85.68
CA ALA A 44 17.31 16.11 -84.94
C ALA A 44 16.44 15.40 -83.90
N LEU A 45 15.79 14.27 -84.27
CA LEU A 45 15.03 13.44 -83.36
C LEU A 45 15.90 12.85 -82.27
N GLY A 46 17.11 12.37 -82.57
CA GLY A 46 18.08 11.91 -81.58
C GLY A 46 18.46 12.96 -80.56
N ILE A 47 18.65 14.18 -80.98
CA ILE A 47 18.93 15.32 -80.05
C ILE A 47 17.74 15.65 -79.17
N VAL A 48 16.55 15.71 -79.74
CA VAL A 48 15.29 15.92 -78.94
C VAL A 48 15.06 14.81 -77.92
N LEU A 49 15.27 13.54 -78.33
CA LEU A 49 15.14 12.39 -77.44
C LEU A 49 16.20 12.44 -76.30
N ALA A 50 17.45 12.69 -76.65
CA ALA A 50 18.51 12.85 -75.66
C ALA A 50 18.23 13.99 -74.65
N LEU A 51 17.72 15.14 -75.18
CA LEU A 51 17.31 16.25 -74.31
C LEU A 51 16.12 15.89 -73.43
N ALA A 52 15.12 15.19 -73.93
CA ALA A 52 13.98 14.72 -73.14
C ALA A 52 14.40 13.74 -72.04
N ILE A 53 15.33 12.82 -72.36
CA ILE A 53 15.90 11.87 -71.36
C ILE A 53 16.71 12.66 -70.31
N ALA A 54 17.53 13.62 -70.71
CA ALA A 54 18.33 14.47 -69.80
C ALA A 54 17.41 15.28 -68.86
N LEU A 55 16.35 15.90 -69.40
CA LEU A 55 15.35 16.59 -68.61
C LEU A 55 14.61 15.65 -67.65
N GLY A 56 14.26 14.44 -68.08
CA GLY A 56 13.63 13.40 -67.25
C GLY A 56 14.52 12.97 -66.08
N ILE A 57 15.82 12.76 -66.38
CA ILE A 57 16.79 12.45 -65.32
C ILE A 57 16.95 13.62 -64.35
N LEU A 58 17.09 14.85 -64.90
CA LEU A 58 17.17 16.05 -64.07
C LEU A 58 15.95 16.25 -63.20
N TRP A 59 14.75 16.05 -63.73
CA TRP A 59 13.50 16.10 -63.00
C TRP A 59 13.42 15.04 -61.86
N THR A 60 13.82 13.80 -62.14
CA THR A 60 13.88 12.73 -61.12
C THR A 60 14.89 13.04 -60.05
N LEU A 61 16.06 13.59 -60.41
CA LEU A 61 17.10 14.02 -59.46
C LEU A 61 16.60 15.17 -58.57
N ILE A 62 15.99 16.18 -59.14
CA ILE A 62 15.39 17.30 -58.40
C ILE A 62 14.32 16.76 -57.45
N ARG A 63 13.40 15.92 -57.92
CA ARG A 63 12.38 15.30 -57.09
C ARG A 63 12.95 14.42 -55.97
N PHE A 64 14.03 13.70 -56.21
CA PHE A 64 14.75 12.90 -55.21
C PHE A 64 15.36 13.82 -54.12
N VAL A 65 16.04 14.90 -54.50
CA VAL A 65 16.63 15.87 -53.56
C VAL A 65 15.56 16.51 -52.68
N PHE A 66 14.40 16.89 -53.24
CA PHE A 66 13.29 17.46 -52.45
C PHE A 66 12.56 16.43 -51.58
N ARG A 67 12.64 15.13 -51.88
CA ARG A 67 12.06 14.06 -51.04
C ARG A 67 13.04 13.48 -50.01
N ALA A 68 14.35 13.63 -50.22
CA ALA A 68 15.38 13.15 -49.31
C ALA A 68 15.23 13.67 -47.87
N PRO A 69 14.91 14.97 -47.63
CA PRO A 69 14.75 15.48 -46.26
C PRO A 69 13.66 14.76 -45.44
N SER A 70 12.53 14.37 -46.08
CA SER A 70 11.44 13.70 -45.40
C SER A 70 11.79 12.25 -44.98
N LEU A 71 12.58 11.54 -45.75
CA LEU A 71 13.05 10.18 -45.43
C LEU A 71 14.13 10.23 -44.33
N ILE A 72 15.00 11.22 -44.35
CA ILE A 72 16.04 11.41 -43.34
C ILE A 72 15.39 11.81 -42.01
N SER A 73 14.36 12.68 -42.03
CA SER A 73 13.65 13.08 -40.82
C SER A 73 12.87 11.91 -40.19
N LEU A 74 12.24 11.04 -40.99
CA LEU A 74 11.59 9.83 -40.52
C LEU A 74 12.59 8.86 -39.89
N ALA A 75 13.74 8.60 -40.52
CA ALA A 75 14.77 7.71 -39.99
C ALA A 75 15.42 8.28 -38.71
N THR A 76 15.67 9.60 -38.66
CA THR A 76 16.21 10.24 -37.44
C THR A 76 15.20 10.25 -36.30
N ASN A 77 13.93 10.48 -36.59
CA ASN A 77 12.87 10.40 -35.58
C ASN A 77 12.66 8.97 -35.05
N ALA A 78 12.71 7.96 -35.92
CA ALA A 78 12.65 6.57 -35.49
C ALA A 78 13.81 6.19 -34.55
N ARG A 79 15.05 6.56 -34.90
CA ARG A 79 16.24 6.33 -34.06
C ARG A 79 16.17 7.12 -32.73
N ARG A 80 15.61 8.33 -32.74
CA ARG A 80 15.40 9.11 -31.52
C ARG A 80 14.41 8.42 -30.59
N ARG A 81 13.27 7.98 -31.13
CA ARG A 81 12.26 7.23 -30.36
C ARG A 81 12.85 5.94 -29.77
N GLU A 82 13.57 5.18 -30.55
CA GLU A 82 14.23 3.97 -30.09
C GLU A 82 15.18 4.24 -28.89
N LYS A 83 16.04 5.26 -29.00
CA LYS A 83 16.91 5.68 -27.89
C LYS A 83 16.11 6.13 -26.68
N GLY A 84 15.00 6.83 -26.89
CA GLY A 84 14.11 7.26 -25.82
C GLY A 84 13.46 6.08 -25.06
N TYR A 85 12.94 5.09 -25.80
CA TYR A 85 12.36 3.89 -25.18
C TYR A 85 13.42 3.01 -24.51
N LEU A 86 14.63 2.92 -25.03
CA LEU A 86 15.73 2.24 -24.35
C LEU A 86 16.12 2.95 -23.05
N ALA A 87 16.18 4.28 -23.06
CA ALA A 87 16.42 5.06 -21.85
C ALA A 87 15.29 4.87 -20.83
N LEU A 88 14.02 4.90 -21.28
CA LEU A 88 12.85 4.66 -20.45
C LEU A 88 12.91 3.27 -19.79
N SER A 89 13.18 2.22 -20.57
CA SER A 89 13.28 0.85 -20.06
C SER A 89 14.41 0.71 -19.02
N ARG A 90 15.60 1.23 -19.32
CA ARG A 90 16.74 1.22 -18.38
C ARG A 90 16.44 2.03 -17.11
N GLY A 91 15.75 3.16 -17.27
CA GLY A 91 15.33 4.00 -16.15
C GLY A 91 14.34 3.28 -15.24
N MET A 92 13.34 2.56 -15.79
CA MET A 92 12.40 1.76 -15.01
C MET A 92 13.10 0.62 -14.27
N ILE A 93 14.05 -0.05 -14.91
CA ILE A 93 14.89 -1.07 -14.26
C ILE A 93 15.69 -0.46 -13.10
N ALA A 94 16.30 0.72 -13.31
CA ALA A 94 17.06 1.42 -12.27
C ALA A 94 16.16 1.83 -11.08
N VAL A 95 14.93 2.28 -11.33
CA VAL A 95 13.94 2.53 -10.26
C VAL A 95 13.63 1.24 -9.51
N GLY A 96 13.38 0.13 -10.20
CA GLY A 96 13.09 -1.16 -9.59
C GLY A 96 14.26 -1.74 -8.78
N SER A 97 15.51 -1.46 -9.19
CA SER A 97 16.71 -1.87 -8.46
C SER A 97 17.14 -0.89 -7.34
N GLY A 98 16.47 0.25 -7.20
CA GLY A 98 16.79 1.26 -6.19
C GLY A 98 18.00 2.15 -6.53
N ASP A 99 18.51 2.12 -7.78
CA ASP A 99 19.61 2.99 -8.22
C ASP A 99 19.09 4.38 -8.62
N ALA A 100 19.04 5.29 -7.64
CA ALA A 100 18.54 6.64 -7.83
C ALA A 100 19.35 7.44 -8.89
N GLN A 101 20.69 7.22 -8.94
CA GLN A 101 21.56 7.97 -9.86
C GLN A 101 21.34 7.52 -11.31
N ALA A 102 21.27 6.21 -11.55
CA ALA A 102 20.98 5.68 -12.88
C ALA A 102 19.56 6.05 -13.31
N ALA A 103 18.57 5.93 -12.41
CA ALA A 103 17.19 6.33 -12.68
C ALA A 103 17.09 7.80 -13.12
N HIS A 104 17.76 8.71 -12.42
CA HIS A 104 17.76 10.13 -12.75
C HIS A 104 18.41 10.40 -14.11
N ARG A 105 19.57 9.79 -14.41
CA ARG A 105 20.24 9.94 -15.72
C ARG A 105 19.34 9.47 -16.87
N HIS A 106 18.76 8.27 -16.72
CA HIS A 106 17.88 7.70 -17.76
C HIS A 106 16.55 8.45 -17.89
N ALA A 107 16.02 9.04 -16.82
CA ALA A 107 14.86 9.93 -16.88
C ALA A 107 15.16 11.20 -17.69
N ALA A 108 16.34 11.80 -17.51
CA ALA A 108 16.78 12.95 -18.29
C ALA A 108 16.97 12.59 -19.77
N ASP A 109 17.58 11.46 -20.08
CA ASP A 109 17.76 10.96 -21.44
C ASP A 109 16.42 10.67 -22.12
N SER A 110 15.50 10.00 -21.43
CA SER A 110 14.15 9.71 -21.93
C SER A 110 13.42 11.01 -22.28
N ARG A 111 13.44 12.02 -21.39
CA ARG A 111 12.84 13.33 -21.64
C ARG A 111 13.41 14.02 -22.87
N LYS A 112 14.71 13.91 -23.12
CA LYS A 112 15.38 14.51 -24.29
C LYS A 112 14.85 13.95 -25.61
N PHE A 113 14.47 12.67 -25.65
CA PHE A 113 14.12 11.97 -26.87
C PHE A 113 12.61 11.79 -27.07
N ILE A 114 11.85 11.58 -25.98
CA ILE A 114 10.42 11.27 -25.98
C ILE A 114 9.70 12.05 -24.85
N ALA A 115 9.81 13.38 -24.84
CA ALA A 115 9.27 14.23 -23.79
C ALA A 115 7.76 14.06 -23.59
N ASP A 116 7.01 13.91 -24.67
CA ASP A 116 5.54 13.83 -24.67
C ASP A 116 5.01 12.44 -24.31
N GLU A 117 5.91 11.47 -24.05
CA GLU A 117 5.49 10.11 -23.70
C GLU A 117 5.06 10.06 -22.23
N PRO A 118 3.82 9.60 -21.92
CA PRO A 118 3.30 9.57 -20.55
C PRO A 118 4.19 8.81 -19.55
N LEU A 119 4.83 7.73 -19.98
CA LEU A 119 5.73 6.93 -19.14
C LEU A 119 7.03 7.66 -18.79
N THR A 120 7.45 8.64 -19.59
CA THR A 120 8.61 9.50 -19.28
C THR A 120 8.34 10.38 -18.08
N LEU A 121 7.10 10.90 -17.95
CA LEU A 121 6.68 11.66 -16.77
C LEU A 121 6.65 10.78 -15.53
N LEU A 122 6.15 9.55 -15.66
CA LEU A 122 6.15 8.59 -14.56
C LEU A 122 7.58 8.24 -14.10
N LEU A 123 8.48 7.95 -15.04
CA LEU A 123 9.88 7.67 -14.70
C LEU A 123 10.55 8.87 -13.99
N ARG A 124 10.28 10.09 -14.44
CA ARG A 124 10.79 11.31 -13.80
C ARG A 124 10.27 11.46 -12.37
N ALA A 125 9.00 11.27 -12.17
CA ALA A 125 8.39 11.32 -10.84
C ALA A 125 8.98 10.27 -9.89
N GLN A 126 9.08 9.01 -10.35
CA GLN A 126 9.62 7.91 -9.56
C GLN A 126 11.13 8.06 -9.28
N SER A 127 11.91 8.55 -10.25
CA SER A 127 13.34 8.81 -10.04
C SER A 127 13.57 9.92 -9.02
N ALA A 128 12.74 10.97 -9.03
CA ALA A 128 12.78 12.05 -8.05
C ALA A 128 12.38 11.55 -6.65
N GLN A 129 11.34 10.71 -6.55
CA GLN A 129 10.95 10.07 -5.29
C GLN A 129 12.08 9.19 -4.72
N LEU A 130 12.72 8.40 -5.57
CA LEU A 130 13.82 7.53 -5.16
C LEU A 130 15.04 8.32 -4.68
N ALA A 131 15.31 9.47 -5.32
CA ALA A 131 16.36 10.39 -4.92
C ALA A 131 16.03 11.23 -3.68
N GLY A 132 14.78 11.20 -3.19
CA GLY A 132 14.30 12.07 -2.12
C GLY A 132 14.07 13.52 -2.53
N ASP A 133 14.13 13.83 -3.83
CA ASP A 133 13.87 15.17 -4.40
C ASP A 133 12.35 15.40 -4.51
N ARG A 134 11.77 15.79 -3.40
CA ARG A 134 10.34 16.01 -3.27
C ARG A 134 9.79 17.12 -4.17
N PRO A 135 10.42 18.30 -4.27
CA PRO A 135 9.95 19.34 -5.18
C PRO A 135 9.85 18.87 -6.63
N SER A 136 10.86 18.15 -7.12
CA SER A 136 10.86 17.59 -8.48
C SER A 136 9.83 16.50 -8.67
N ALA A 137 9.59 15.66 -7.65
CA ALA A 137 8.55 14.65 -7.69
C ALA A 137 7.16 15.28 -7.78
N VAL A 138 6.86 16.27 -6.92
CA VAL A 138 5.59 17.01 -6.93
C VAL A 138 5.36 17.72 -8.26
N ALA A 139 6.40 18.39 -8.80
CA ALA A 139 6.31 19.04 -10.10
C ALA A 139 5.99 18.04 -11.23
N ALA A 140 6.64 16.87 -11.24
CA ALA A 140 6.37 15.83 -12.22
C ALA A 140 4.95 15.25 -12.09
N PHE A 141 4.47 15.02 -10.87
CA PHE A 141 3.09 14.56 -10.65
C PHE A 141 2.05 15.60 -11.04
N ASN A 142 2.31 16.91 -10.82
CA ASN A 142 1.42 17.96 -11.30
C ASN A 142 1.34 18.01 -12.84
N GLU A 143 2.47 17.87 -13.53
CA GLU A 143 2.51 17.78 -14.99
C GLU A 143 1.71 16.57 -15.51
N MET A 144 1.75 15.43 -14.77
CA MET A 144 0.92 14.26 -15.10
C MET A 144 -0.59 14.51 -15.01
N LEU A 145 -1.06 15.51 -14.25
CA LEU A 145 -2.48 15.88 -14.19
C LEU A 145 -2.99 16.51 -15.48
N GLU A 146 -2.12 17.06 -16.31
CA GLU A 146 -2.48 17.69 -17.59
C GLU A 146 -2.81 16.64 -18.66
N HIS A 147 -2.31 15.40 -18.49
CA HIS A 147 -2.50 14.32 -19.44
C HIS A 147 -3.57 13.32 -18.96
N PRO A 148 -4.64 13.08 -19.75
CA PRO A 148 -5.71 12.16 -19.33
C PRO A 148 -5.24 10.76 -18.97
N GLN A 149 -4.21 10.25 -19.66
CA GLN A 149 -3.66 8.91 -19.43
C GLN A 149 -2.91 8.76 -18.11
N THR A 150 -2.31 9.84 -17.58
CA THR A 150 -1.54 9.84 -16.35
C THR A 150 -2.22 10.57 -15.19
N HIS A 151 -3.39 11.17 -15.43
CA HIS A 151 -4.11 11.99 -14.46
C HIS A 151 -4.31 11.29 -13.12
N THR A 152 -4.80 10.04 -13.14
CA THR A 152 -5.04 9.25 -11.91
C THR A 152 -3.75 8.85 -11.19
N LEU A 153 -2.68 8.61 -11.94
CA LEU A 153 -1.35 8.35 -11.39
C LEU A 153 -0.75 9.60 -10.74
N GLY A 154 -0.91 10.76 -11.37
CA GLY A 154 -0.53 12.06 -10.82
C GLY A 154 -1.21 12.34 -9.49
N LEU A 155 -2.53 12.15 -9.42
CA LEU A 155 -3.30 12.31 -8.17
C LEU A 155 -2.81 11.35 -7.07
N ARG A 156 -2.53 10.09 -7.42
CA ARG A 156 -1.99 9.13 -6.45
C ARG A 156 -0.61 9.53 -5.94
N GLY A 157 0.27 9.98 -6.84
CA GLY A 157 1.60 10.46 -6.47
C GLY A 157 1.54 11.66 -5.53
N LEU A 158 0.72 12.66 -5.85
CA LEU A 158 0.51 13.84 -4.99
C LEU A 158 -0.10 13.49 -3.66
N HIS A 159 -1.07 12.56 -3.61
CA HIS A 159 -1.62 12.04 -2.36
C HIS A 159 -0.54 11.42 -1.46
N VAL A 160 0.34 10.58 -2.03
CA VAL A 160 1.43 9.95 -1.28
C VAL A 160 2.43 11.00 -0.77
N GLU A 161 2.79 11.98 -1.59
CA GLU A 161 3.71 13.06 -1.20
C GLU A 161 3.12 13.97 -0.12
N ALA A 162 1.83 14.29 -0.21
CA ALA A 162 1.10 15.03 0.81
C ALA A 162 1.06 14.25 2.15
N ARG A 163 0.78 12.95 2.11
CA ARG A 163 0.83 12.10 3.32
C ARG A 163 2.21 12.07 3.97
N ARG A 164 3.27 11.95 3.16
CA ARG A 164 4.65 11.97 3.65
C ARG A 164 5.03 13.30 4.31
N SER A 165 4.42 14.40 3.88
CA SER A 165 4.65 15.71 4.48
C SER A 165 3.81 16.01 5.72
N GLY A 166 2.88 15.13 6.06
CA GLY A 166 1.91 15.40 7.11
C GLY A 166 0.79 16.36 6.69
N ASP A 167 0.70 16.71 5.42
CA ASP A 167 -0.41 17.52 4.90
C ASP A 167 -1.62 16.64 4.59
N HIS A 168 -2.35 16.30 5.66
CA HIS A 168 -3.50 15.41 5.57
C HIS A 168 -4.62 16.00 4.73
N GLN A 169 -4.81 17.34 4.78
CA GLN A 169 -5.85 18.00 4.02
C GLN A 169 -5.60 17.92 2.51
N ALA A 170 -4.39 18.26 2.07
CA ALA A 170 -4.03 18.12 0.66
C ALA A 170 -4.11 16.66 0.19
N ALA A 171 -3.69 15.71 1.03
CA ALA A 171 -3.78 14.28 0.71
C ALA A 171 -5.25 13.86 0.48
N LEU A 172 -6.16 14.30 1.34
CA LEU A 172 -7.58 14.04 1.20
C LEU A 172 -8.15 14.66 -0.08
N ASP A 173 -7.81 15.92 -0.37
CA ASP A 173 -8.29 16.61 -1.58
C ASP A 173 -7.89 15.86 -2.86
N TYR A 174 -6.66 15.36 -2.94
CA TYR A 174 -6.22 14.52 -4.06
C TYR A 174 -6.99 13.19 -4.13
N ALA A 175 -7.26 12.55 -2.99
CA ALA A 175 -8.04 11.32 -2.95
C ALA A 175 -9.50 11.54 -3.39
N VAL A 176 -10.15 12.62 -2.92
CA VAL A 176 -11.51 13.00 -3.32
C VAL A 176 -11.59 13.28 -4.82
N ARG A 177 -10.61 14.02 -5.37
CA ARG A 177 -10.53 14.27 -6.81
C ARG A 177 -10.36 12.98 -7.61
N ALA A 178 -9.49 12.09 -7.15
CA ALA A 178 -9.28 10.80 -7.79
C ALA A 178 -10.54 9.92 -7.74
N HIS A 179 -11.23 9.87 -6.61
CA HIS A 179 -12.47 9.12 -6.43
C HIS A 179 -13.60 9.61 -7.34
N LYS A 180 -13.69 10.94 -7.57
CA LYS A 180 -14.64 11.53 -8.50
C LYS A 180 -14.31 11.23 -9.97
N TYR A 181 -13.03 11.12 -10.29
CA TYR A 181 -12.58 10.89 -11.67
C TYR A 181 -12.72 9.42 -12.09
N ALA A 182 -12.42 8.49 -11.21
CA ALA A 182 -12.52 7.05 -11.48
C ALA A 182 -12.74 6.24 -10.20
N ALA A 183 -13.34 5.05 -10.35
CA ALA A 183 -13.53 4.09 -9.26
C ALA A 183 -12.18 3.42 -8.89
N LEU A 184 -11.39 4.08 -8.05
CA LEU A 184 -10.05 3.66 -7.64
C LEU A 184 -10.06 3.17 -6.19
N PRO A 185 -9.65 1.91 -5.90
CA PRO A 185 -9.70 1.36 -4.54
C PRO A 185 -8.95 2.20 -3.50
N TRP A 186 -7.74 2.68 -3.82
CA TRP A 186 -6.94 3.49 -2.91
C TRP A 186 -7.59 4.84 -2.55
N ALA A 187 -8.25 5.48 -3.53
CA ALA A 187 -8.93 6.76 -3.32
C ALA A 187 -10.21 6.56 -2.50
N ALA A 188 -10.96 5.51 -2.82
CA ALA A 188 -12.15 5.11 -2.09
C ALA A 188 -11.84 4.79 -0.63
N GLN A 189 -10.73 4.09 -0.37
CA GLN A 189 -10.26 3.79 0.98
C GLN A 189 -9.85 5.05 1.73
N ALA A 190 -9.05 5.94 1.11
CA ALA A 190 -8.60 7.18 1.75
C ALA A 190 -9.77 8.11 2.14
N VAL A 191 -10.80 8.20 1.30
CA VAL A 191 -12.02 8.97 1.61
C VAL A 191 -12.82 8.32 2.73
N LEU A 192 -12.90 7.00 2.76
CA LEU A 192 -13.58 6.26 3.83
C LEU A 192 -12.89 6.45 5.17
N ASP A 193 -11.57 6.27 5.20
CA ASP A 193 -10.76 6.40 6.42
C ASP A 193 -10.87 7.81 7.01
N ASP A 194 -10.83 8.84 6.16
CA ASP A 194 -11.00 10.23 6.60
C ASP A 194 -12.37 10.47 7.23
N ARG A 195 -13.46 10.05 6.58
CA ARG A 195 -14.82 10.22 7.12
C ARG A 195 -14.99 9.46 8.44
N ALA A 196 -14.44 8.27 8.50
CA ALA A 196 -14.45 7.44 9.69
C ALA A 196 -13.64 8.09 10.84
N ALA A 197 -12.46 8.63 10.56
CA ALA A 197 -11.62 9.32 11.54
C ALA A 197 -12.28 10.59 12.13
N HIS A 198 -13.09 11.28 11.33
CA HIS A 198 -13.86 12.44 11.79
C HIS A 198 -15.21 12.09 12.45
N GLY A 199 -15.56 10.80 12.56
CA GLY A 199 -16.81 10.36 13.16
C GLY A 199 -18.06 10.62 12.31
N ASP A 200 -17.90 10.95 11.03
CA ASP A 200 -19.02 11.09 10.09
C ASP A 200 -19.46 9.70 9.58
N TRP A 201 -20.06 8.94 10.50
CA TRP A 201 -20.46 7.56 10.25
C TRP A 201 -21.48 7.44 9.11
N ALA A 202 -22.33 8.42 8.94
CA ALA A 202 -23.35 8.42 7.89
C ALA A 202 -22.73 8.59 6.50
N ALA A 203 -21.82 9.54 6.34
CA ALA A 203 -21.09 9.71 5.08
C ALA A 203 -20.12 8.55 4.81
N ALA A 204 -19.48 7.99 5.85
CA ALA A 204 -18.68 6.78 5.73
C ALA A 204 -19.51 5.59 5.22
N LEU A 205 -20.73 5.38 5.77
CA LEU A 205 -21.65 4.33 5.32
C LEU A 205 -22.04 4.51 3.86
N ALA A 206 -22.41 5.73 3.45
CA ALA A 206 -22.73 6.04 2.05
C ALA A 206 -21.52 5.76 1.12
N THR A 207 -20.29 6.01 1.60
CA THR A 207 -19.06 5.67 0.85
C THR A 207 -18.90 4.17 0.68
N VAL A 208 -19.11 3.38 1.73
CA VAL A 208 -19.06 1.91 1.67
C VAL A 208 -20.10 1.38 0.68
N GLU A 209 -21.31 1.94 0.65
CA GLU A 209 -22.37 1.53 -0.28
C GLU A 209 -22.01 1.87 -1.73
N SER A 210 -21.47 3.06 -1.96
CA SER A 210 -20.96 3.46 -3.27
C SER A 210 -19.83 2.55 -3.75
N ASN A 211 -18.86 2.25 -2.88
CA ASN A 211 -17.73 1.39 -3.19
C ASN A 211 -18.18 -0.06 -3.46
N ALA A 212 -19.16 -0.56 -2.71
CA ALA A 212 -19.72 -1.89 -2.93
C ALA A 212 -20.49 -1.98 -4.27
N SER A 213 -21.27 -0.95 -4.62
CA SER A 213 -21.97 -0.87 -5.91
C SER A 213 -21.02 -0.77 -7.08
N ALA A 214 -19.89 -0.06 -6.92
CA ALA A 214 -18.81 0.02 -7.89
C ALA A 214 -17.91 -1.24 -7.94
N LYS A 215 -18.22 -2.28 -7.14
CA LYS A 215 -17.43 -3.53 -7.03
C LYS A 215 -15.97 -3.30 -6.58
N LEU A 216 -15.71 -2.23 -5.85
CA LEU A 216 -14.40 -1.95 -5.25
C LEU A 216 -14.18 -2.73 -3.95
N LEU A 217 -15.26 -3.25 -3.36
CA LEU A 217 -15.26 -4.08 -2.15
C LEU A 217 -15.93 -5.42 -2.44
N ASP A 218 -15.37 -6.48 -1.89
CA ASP A 218 -16.02 -7.78 -1.84
C ASP A 218 -17.21 -7.77 -0.87
N LYS A 219 -18.17 -8.65 -1.10
CA LYS A 219 -19.42 -8.69 -0.34
C LYS A 219 -19.21 -8.91 1.18
N PRO A 220 -18.34 -9.83 1.63
CA PRO A 220 -18.07 -10.03 3.06
C PRO A 220 -17.53 -8.75 3.73
N THR A 221 -16.51 -8.13 3.17
CA THR A 221 -15.92 -6.88 3.68
C THR A 221 -16.93 -5.73 3.70
N ALA A 222 -17.69 -5.56 2.62
CA ALA A 222 -18.74 -4.53 2.56
C ALA A 222 -19.79 -4.74 3.65
N ASN A 223 -20.25 -5.99 3.87
CA ASN A 223 -21.21 -6.29 4.91
C ASN A 223 -20.64 -6.06 6.33
N ARG A 224 -19.38 -6.41 6.53
CA ARG A 224 -18.70 -6.19 7.81
C ARG A 224 -18.58 -4.69 8.13
N TRP A 225 -18.12 -3.89 7.17
CA TRP A 225 -17.99 -2.43 7.36
C TRP A 225 -19.34 -1.73 7.52
N ARG A 226 -20.38 -2.17 6.79
CA ARG A 226 -21.75 -1.69 7.02
C ARG A 226 -22.20 -1.97 8.44
N ALA A 227 -21.93 -3.17 8.95
CA ALA A 227 -22.29 -3.55 10.33
C ALA A 227 -21.56 -2.66 11.35
N VAL A 228 -20.26 -2.43 11.18
CA VAL A 228 -19.45 -1.59 12.06
C VAL A 228 -19.99 -0.14 12.05
N LEU A 229 -20.21 0.44 10.88
CA LEU A 229 -20.71 1.82 10.76
C LEU A 229 -22.14 1.98 11.29
N LYS A 230 -23.03 1.01 11.00
CA LYS A 230 -24.37 1.01 11.58
C LYS A 230 -24.35 0.88 13.11
N THR A 231 -23.40 0.10 13.66
CA THR A 231 -23.20 0.02 15.11
C THR A 231 -22.73 1.35 15.68
N ALA A 232 -21.79 2.03 15.03
CA ALA A 232 -21.32 3.34 15.44
C ALA A 232 -22.46 4.38 15.45
N ILE A 233 -23.24 4.44 14.37
CA ILE A 233 -24.43 5.31 14.29
C ILE A 233 -25.44 4.98 15.40
N ALA A 234 -25.65 3.69 15.65
CA ALA A 234 -26.59 3.24 16.66
C ALA A 234 -26.13 3.60 18.09
N LEU A 235 -24.81 3.50 18.37
CA LEU A 235 -24.23 3.92 19.65
C LEU A 235 -24.42 5.41 19.89
N ASP A 236 -24.13 6.26 18.89
CA ASP A 236 -24.29 7.70 18.99
C ASP A 236 -25.74 8.15 19.19
N ARG A 237 -26.70 7.36 18.68
CA ARG A 237 -28.14 7.66 18.76
C ARG A 237 -28.85 6.99 19.93
N ALA A 238 -28.22 6.02 20.60
CA ALA A 238 -28.87 5.14 21.56
C ALA A 238 -29.65 5.86 22.67
N ASP A 239 -29.13 6.99 23.14
CA ASP A 239 -29.75 7.79 24.21
C ASP A 239 -30.85 8.73 23.71
N ARG A 240 -30.77 9.22 22.45
CA ARG A 240 -31.72 10.20 21.87
C ARG A 240 -32.86 9.52 21.13
N ASP A 241 -32.56 8.43 20.41
CA ASP A 241 -33.50 7.64 19.62
C ASP A 241 -33.25 6.13 19.82
N PRO A 242 -33.69 5.56 20.95
CA PRO A 242 -33.48 4.12 21.22
C PRO A 242 -34.12 3.20 20.19
N LYS A 243 -35.26 3.63 19.59
CA LYS A 243 -35.96 2.80 18.60
C LYS A 243 -35.18 2.74 17.27
N GLY A 244 -34.72 3.88 16.78
CA GLY A 244 -33.89 3.95 15.58
C GLY A 244 -32.53 3.25 15.81
N ALA A 245 -31.92 3.42 16.97
CA ALA A 245 -30.69 2.71 17.36
C ALA A 245 -30.88 1.19 17.39
N LEU A 246 -32.02 0.72 17.92
CA LEU A 246 -32.35 -0.71 17.94
C LEU A 246 -32.47 -1.28 16.53
N ALA A 247 -33.14 -0.58 15.61
CA ALA A 247 -33.26 -1.04 14.23
C ALA A 247 -31.88 -1.17 13.55
N LEU A 248 -31.01 -0.16 13.71
CA LEU A 248 -29.64 -0.20 13.17
C LEU A 248 -28.79 -1.31 13.79
N ALA A 249 -28.91 -1.55 15.11
CA ALA A 249 -28.19 -2.63 15.79
C ALA A 249 -28.68 -4.02 15.31
N GLN A 250 -29.98 -4.19 15.04
CA GLN A 250 -30.52 -5.42 14.48
C GLN A 250 -29.99 -5.68 13.07
N GLU A 251 -29.96 -4.66 12.22
CA GLU A 251 -29.38 -4.75 10.87
C GLU A 251 -27.89 -5.07 10.92
N ALA A 252 -27.14 -4.43 11.83
CA ALA A 252 -25.73 -4.71 12.03
C ALA A 252 -25.48 -6.17 12.45
N CYS A 253 -26.26 -6.69 13.37
CA CYS A 253 -26.19 -8.11 13.78
C CYS A 253 -26.53 -9.06 12.64
N ALA A 254 -27.47 -8.70 11.75
CA ALA A 254 -27.81 -9.52 10.58
C ALA A 254 -26.68 -9.55 9.55
N LEU A 255 -25.96 -8.43 9.37
CA LEU A 255 -24.83 -8.32 8.45
C LEU A 255 -23.55 -8.99 9.00
N ALA A 256 -23.31 -8.87 10.30
CA ALA A 256 -22.13 -9.42 10.98
C ALA A 256 -22.49 -10.00 12.36
N PRO A 257 -22.96 -11.26 12.43
CA PRO A 257 -23.41 -11.89 13.70
C PRO A 257 -22.33 -11.97 14.79
N GLY A 258 -21.06 -11.98 14.40
CA GLY A 258 -19.91 -11.99 15.33
C GLY A 258 -19.45 -10.60 15.80
N LEU A 259 -20.15 -9.52 15.46
CA LEU A 259 -19.79 -8.17 15.89
C LEU A 259 -20.31 -7.94 17.32
N ILE A 260 -19.43 -8.10 18.30
CA ILE A 260 -19.74 -8.04 19.74
C ILE A 260 -20.48 -6.73 20.11
N PRO A 261 -20.01 -5.52 19.76
CA PRO A 261 -20.67 -4.28 20.14
C PRO A 261 -22.10 -4.15 19.57
N ALA A 262 -22.33 -4.66 18.35
CA ALA A 262 -23.68 -4.69 17.76
C ALA A 262 -24.62 -5.57 18.57
N ALA A 263 -24.17 -6.77 18.93
CA ALA A 263 -24.95 -7.71 19.72
C ALA A 263 -25.19 -7.20 21.15
N ALA A 264 -24.19 -6.57 21.77
CA ALA A 264 -24.30 -5.96 23.08
C ALA A 264 -25.35 -4.83 23.08
N LEU A 265 -25.27 -3.92 22.11
CA LEU A 265 -26.24 -2.83 21.97
C LEU A 265 -27.64 -3.33 21.67
N ASN A 266 -27.77 -4.29 20.72
CA ASN A 266 -29.05 -4.91 20.38
C ASN A 266 -29.69 -5.60 21.59
N GLY A 267 -28.91 -6.41 22.33
CA GLY A 267 -29.36 -7.07 23.56
C GLY A 267 -29.82 -6.08 24.63
N ARG A 268 -29.04 -5.02 24.87
CA ARG A 268 -29.33 -3.95 25.83
C ARG A 268 -30.62 -3.20 25.48
N LEU A 269 -30.76 -2.74 24.25
CA LEU A 269 -31.94 -1.99 23.80
C LEU A 269 -33.20 -2.86 23.72
N THR A 270 -33.06 -4.12 23.32
CA THR A 270 -34.19 -5.08 23.32
C THR A 270 -34.68 -5.37 24.75
N ALA A 271 -33.76 -5.49 25.71
CA ALA A 271 -34.11 -5.66 27.13
C ALA A 271 -34.79 -4.40 27.69
N ALA A 272 -34.28 -3.20 27.34
CA ALA A 272 -34.88 -1.93 27.72
C ALA A 272 -36.31 -1.74 27.17
N ALA A 273 -36.59 -2.34 25.99
CA ALA A 273 -37.94 -2.42 25.43
C ALA A 273 -38.84 -3.47 26.09
N GLY A 274 -38.35 -4.20 27.09
CA GLY A 274 -39.11 -5.20 27.87
C GLY A 274 -39.10 -6.60 27.30
N ASP A 275 -38.50 -6.87 26.14
CA ASP A 275 -38.42 -8.21 25.54
C ASP A 275 -37.17 -8.97 26.02
N TYR A 276 -37.20 -9.38 27.27
CA TYR A 276 -36.07 -10.09 27.90
C TYR A 276 -35.77 -11.44 27.25
N ARG A 277 -36.80 -12.13 26.71
CA ARG A 277 -36.61 -13.44 26.07
C ARG A 277 -35.83 -13.29 24.76
N ARG A 278 -36.17 -12.29 23.95
CA ARG A 278 -35.46 -12.00 22.69
C ARG A 278 -34.05 -11.51 22.97
N ALA A 279 -33.88 -10.63 23.95
CA ALA A 279 -32.57 -10.13 24.37
C ALA A 279 -31.65 -11.28 24.83
N SER A 280 -32.16 -12.24 25.65
CA SER A 280 -31.39 -13.43 26.05
C SER A 280 -30.88 -14.21 24.84
N LYS A 281 -31.76 -14.50 23.88
CA LYS A 281 -31.39 -15.27 22.67
C LYS A 281 -30.32 -14.58 21.81
N ILE A 282 -30.44 -13.26 21.69
CA ILE A 282 -29.45 -12.45 20.94
C ILE A 282 -28.08 -12.54 21.60
N LEU A 283 -28.03 -12.33 22.91
CA LEU A 283 -26.78 -12.37 23.68
C LEU A 283 -26.18 -13.77 23.74
N GLU A 284 -26.97 -14.81 23.92
CA GLU A 284 -26.51 -16.20 23.89
C GLU A 284 -25.97 -16.61 22.52
N ALA A 285 -26.61 -16.18 21.44
CA ALA A 285 -26.14 -16.44 20.08
C ALA A 285 -24.78 -15.79 19.81
N ALA A 286 -24.59 -14.53 20.22
CA ALA A 286 -23.32 -13.82 20.10
C ALA A 286 -22.25 -14.43 21.03
N TYR A 287 -22.60 -14.75 22.26
CA TYR A 287 -21.70 -15.35 23.26
C TYR A 287 -21.19 -16.72 22.82
N ARG A 288 -22.02 -17.52 22.14
CA ARG A 288 -21.59 -18.81 21.56
C ARG A 288 -20.48 -18.65 20.52
N GLN A 289 -20.49 -17.56 19.76
CA GLN A 289 -19.47 -17.30 18.76
C GLN A 289 -18.19 -16.73 19.39
N THR A 290 -18.37 -15.76 20.29
CA THR A 290 -17.26 -15.09 20.95
C THR A 290 -17.67 -14.72 22.38
N PRO A 291 -17.30 -15.55 23.38
CA PRO A 291 -17.48 -15.19 24.77
C PRO A 291 -16.79 -13.88 25.11
N HIS A 292 -17.55 -12.92 25.64
CA HIS A 292 -17.06 -11.58 25.91
C HIS A 292 -17.65 -11.01 27.19
N PRO A 293 -16.86 -10.32 28.05
CA PRO A 293 -17.31 -9.80 29.33
C PRO A 293 -18.50 -8.84 29.23
N GLU A 294 -18.53 -7.99 28.19
CA GLU A 294 -19.63 -7.05 27.97
C GLU A 294 -20.96 -7.78 27.71
N LEU A 295 -20.96 -8.85 26.88
CA LEU A 295 -22.15 -9.66 26.62
C LEU A 295 -22.64 -10.34 27.90
N ALA A 296 -21.70 -10.87 28.69
CA ALA A 296 -22.00 -11.50 29.98
C ALA A 296 -22.59 -10.49 30.96
N ALA A 297 -21.99 -9.30 31.09
CA ALA A 297 -22.47 -8.24 32.00
C ALA A 297 -23.91 -7.81 31.66
N ILE A 298 -24.23 -7.64 30.38
CA ILE A 298 -25.58 -7.29 29.92
C ILE A 298 -26.55 -8.45 30.20
N TYR A 299 -26.14 -9.69 29.91
CA TYR A 299 -26.96 -10.88 30.13
C TYR A 299 -27.34 -11.08 31.60
N LEU A 300 -26.41 -10.88 32.53
CA LEU A 300 -26.65 -10.98 33.96
C LEU A 300 -27.63 -9.92 34.47
N ARG A 301 -27.65 -8.74 33.87
CA ARG A 301 -28.47 -7.58 34.25
C ARG A 301 -29.73 -7.42 33.39
N LEU A 302 -30.12 -8.44 32.62
CA LEU A 302 -31.27 -8.35 31.70
C LEU A 302 -32.58 -7.95 32.37
N ARG A 303 -32.82 -8.38 33.58
CA ARG A 303 -34.07 -8.09 34.31
C ARG A 303 -33.77 -7.14 35.46
N PRO A 304 -34.41 -5.98 35.53
CA PRO A 304 -34.36 -5.13 36.70
C PRO A 304 -34.93 -5.87 37.94
N GLY A 305 -34.28 -5.72 39.08
CA GLY A 305 -34.73 -6.30 40.33
C GLY A 305 -34.30 -7.76 40.62
N ASP A 306 -33.55 -8.41 39.73
CA ASP A 306 -32.95 -9.71 39.99
C ASP A 306 -32.01 -9.69 41.21
N SER A 307 -32.16 -10.67 42.08
CA SER A 307 -31.25 -10.90 43.22
C SER A 307 -29.86 -11.33 42.76
N ALA A 308 -28.88 -11.32 43.64
CA ALA A 308 -27.54 -11.85 43.33
C ALA A 308 -27.59 -13.35 42.99
N LEU A 309 -28.49 -14.12 43.65
CA LEU A 309 -28.70 -15.54 43.35
C LEU A 309 -29.31 -15.75 41.98
N ASP A 310 -30.25 -14.90 41.53
CA ASP A 310 -30.82 -14.96 40.19
C ASP A 310 -29.74 -14.66 39.13
N ARG A 311 -28.88 -13.68 39.39
CA ARG A 311 -27.73 -13.37 38.49
C ARG A 311 -26.76 -14.56 38.44
N LEU A 312 -26.47 -15.23 39.56
CA LEU A 312 -25.66 -16.43 39.58
C LEU A 312 -26.31 -17.58 38.78
N ALA A 313 -27.61 -17.76 38.91
CA ALA A 313 -28.31 -18.77 38.11
C ALA A 313 -28.21 -18.46 36.61
N ARG A 314 -28.29 -17.18 36.20
CA ARG A 314 -28.07 -16.76 34.80
C ARG A 314 -26.62 -16.95 34.37
N ALA A 315 -25.65 -16.64 35.21
CA ALA A 315 -24.24 -16.86 34.88
C ALA A 315 -23.98 -18.35 34.58
N ARG A 316 -24.54 -19.24 35.42
CA ARG A 316 -24.48 -20.70 35.19
C ARG A 316 -25.20 -21.10 33.89
N ALA A 317 -26.32 -20.45 33.56
CA ALA A 317 -27.02 -20.69 32.29
C ALA A 317 -26.19 -20.25 31.07
N LEU A 318 -25.57 -19.07 31.15
CA LEU A 318 -24.68 -18.54 30.07
C LEU A 318 -23.44 -19.41 29.91
N ALA A 319 -22.83 -19.87 31.00
CA ALA A 319 -21.65 -20.75 30.97
C ALA A 319 -21.94 -22.10 30.28
N ARG A 320 -23.19 -22.59 30.29
CA ARG A 320 -23.55 -23.77 29.50
C ARG A 320 -23.53 -23.56 27.99
N VAL A 321 -23.58 -22.31 27.52
CA VAL A 321 -23.51 -21.99 26.11
C VAL A 321 -22.07 -22.12 25.59
N ALA A 322 -21.07 -21.78 26.41
CA ALA A 322 -19.64 -21.89 26.11
C ALA A 322 -18.86 -22.44 27.33
N PRO A 323 -18.99 -23.72 27.67
CA PRO A 323 -18.55 -24.29 28.97
C PRO A 323 -17.01 -24.31 29.11
N PHE A 324 -16.28 -24.33 28.01
CA PHE A 324 -14.81 -24.43 28.00
C PHE A 324 -14.12 -23.10 27.74
N ASP A 325 -14.81 -21.97 27.84
CA ASP A 325 -14.21 -20.66 27.68
C ASP A 325 -13.88 -20.04 29.04
N VAL A 326 -12.73 -19.34 29.07
CA VAL A 326 -12.23 -18.64 30.26
C VAL A 326 -13.25 -17.62 30.77
N GLU A 327 -13.88 -16.85 29.85
CA GLU A 327 -14.84 -15.82 30.21
C GLU A 327 -16.09 -16.39 30.91
N SER A 328 -16.51 -17.60 30.53
CA SER A 328 -17.65 -18.28 31.19
C SER A 328 -17.35 -18.59 32.65
N GLN A 329 -16.15 -19.08 32.95
CA GLN A 329 -15.74 -19.38 34.31
C GLN A 329 -15.56 -18.10 35.14
N LEU A 330 -14.95 -17.08 34.58
CA LEU A 330 -14.82 -15.76 35.22
C LEU A 330 -16.19 -15.15 35.54
N THR A 331 -17.14 -15.28 34.61
CA THR A 331 -18.51 -14.75 34.76
C THR A 331 -19.24 -15.47 35.91
N VAL A 332 -19.13 -16.79 36.00
CA VAL A 332 -19.74 -17.59 37.10
C VAL A 332 -19.09 -17.25 38.44
N ALA A 333 -17.75 -17.18 38.48
CA ALA A 333 -17.02 -16.86 39.70
C ALA A 333 -17.36 -15.45 40.22
N ARG A 334 -17.45 -14.46 39.35
CA ARG A 334 -17.86 -13.09 39.72
C ARG A 334 -19.28 -13.06 40.24
N ALA A 335 -20.23 -13.72 39.57
CA ALA A 335 -21.61 -13.75 40.01
C ALA A 335 -21.80 -14.54 41.32
N ALA A 336 -20.98 -15.57 41.58
CA ALA A 336 -20.96 -16.31 42.82
C ALA A 336 -20.40 -15.49 43.98
N LEU A 337 -19.32 -14.70 43.74
CA LEU A 337 -18.78 -13.76 44.71
C LEU A 337 -19.84 -12.68 45.09
N ASP A 338 -20.51 -12.11 44.10
CA ASP A 338 -21.58 -11.14 44.30
C ASP A 338 -22.75 -11.71 45.10
N ALA A 339 -22.97 -13.03 45.02
CA ALA A 339 -23.97 -13.77 45.79
C ALA A 339 -23.46 -14.28 47.15
N HIS A 340 -22.24 -13.96 47.56
CA HIS A 340 -21.53 -14.45 48.74
C HIS A 340 -21.41 -15.99 48.79
N ASP A 341 -21.50 -16.70 47.64
CA ASP A 341 -21.23 -18.13 47.52
C ASP A 341 -19.75 -18.36 47.18
N LEU A 342 -18.88 -18.18 48.21
CA LEU A 342 -17.41 -18.26 48.02
C LEU A 342 -16.98 -19.66 47.58
N ALA A 343 -17.70 -20.70 47.98
CA ALA A 343 -17.39 -22.08 47.58
C ALA A 343 -17.63 -22.29 46.07
N ALA A 344 -18.77 -21.81 45.54
CA ALA A 344 -19.04 -21.83 44.11
C ALA A 344 -18.06 -20.96 43.31
N ALA A 345 -17.66 -19.79 43.85
CA ALA A 345 -16.69 -18.91 43.22
C ALA A 345 -15.32 -19.58 43.05
N ARG A 346 -14.81 -20.23 44.11
CA ARG A 346 -13.57 -21.00 44.04
C ARG A 346 -13.66 -22.17 43.07
N THR A 347 -14.79 -22.88 43.09
CA THR A 347 -15.01 -24.01 42.18
C THR A 347 -14.98 -23.59 40.72
N ALA A 348 -15.58 -22.45 40.38
CA ALA A 348 -15.60 -21.93 39.02
C ALA A 348 -14.19 -21.49 38.55
N LEU A 349 -13.37 -20.93 39.44
CA LEU A 349 -12.00 -20.51 39.08
C LEU A 349 -10.98 -21.66 39.06
N ALA A 350 -11.25 -22.76 39.75
CA ALA A 350 -10.30 -23.86 39.89
C ALA A 350 -9.72 -24.39 38.57
N PRO A 351 -10.49 -24.57 37.47
CA PRO A 351 -9.95 -25.00 36.18
C PRO A 351 -8.96 -23.97 35.56
N LEU A 352 -9.24 -22.68 35.76
CA LEU A 352 -8.36 -21.60 35.25
C LEU A 352 -7.04 -21.53 36.00
N LEU A 353 -7.10 -21.74 37.34
CA LEU A 353 -5.94 -21.67 38.22
C LEU A 353 -5.01 -22.87 38.08
N ARG A 354 -5.56 -24.04 37.69
CA ARG A 354 -4.79 -25.27 37.43
C ARG A 354 -4.23 -25.36 36.01
N GLY A 355 -4.65 -24.46 35.09
CA GLY A 355 -4.26 -24.51 33.68
C GLY A 355 -5.01 -25.55 32.85
N ASP A 356 -6.11 -26.10 33.34
CA ASP A 356 -6.91 -27.16 32.67
C ASP A 356 -7.63 -26.64 31.41
N MET A 357 -7.67 -25.31 31.20
CA MET A 357 -8.40 -24.62 30.12
C MET A 357 -7.48 -24.14 28.97
N GLY A 358 -6.33 -24.78 28.76
CA GLY A 358 -5.43 -24.50 27.64
C GLY A 358 -4.47 -23.32 27.82
N ALA A 359 -4.59 -22.56 28.91
CA ALA A 359 -3.62 -21.56 29.30
C ALA A 359 -2.64 -22.15 30.31
N SER A 360 -1.34 -22.11 30.02
CA SER A 360 -0.30 -22.66 30.92
C SER A 360 -0.19 -21.92 32.26
N ARG A 361 -0.77 -20.73 32.37
CA ARG A 361 -0.78 -19.86 33.55
C ARG A 361 -2.12 -19.14 33.68
N PRO A 362 -2.61 -18.92 34.95
CA PRO A 362 -3.79 -18.09 35.17
C PRO A 362 -3.55 -16.65 34.72
N THR A 363 -4.59 -16.02 34.17
CA THR A 363 -4.54 -14.62 33.73
C THR A 363 -4.61 -13.66 34.92
N ALA A 364 -4.29 -12.37 34.67
CA ALA A 364 -4.35 -11.35 35.72
C ALA A 364 -5.78 -11.23 36.30
N ARG A 365 -6.84 -11.24 35.46
CA ARG A 365 -8.25 -11.19 35.93
C ARG A 365 -8.62 -12.37 36.80
N ALA A 366 -8.15 -13.57 36.45
CA ALA A 366 -8.43 -14.78 37.28
C ALA A 366 -7.75 -14.67 38.64
N CYS A 367 -6.53 -14.21 38.71
CA CYS A 367 -5.80 -14.00 39.96
C CYS A 367 -6.40 -12.87 40.81
N LEU A 368 -6.80 -11.75 40.20
CA LEU A 368 -7.47 -10.66 40.90
C LEU A 368 -8.81 -11.08 41.47
N LEU A 369 -9.62 -11.83 40.71
CA LEU A 369 -10.91 -12.32 41.19
C LEU A 369 -10.73 -13.31 42.35
N MET A 370 -9.66 -14.12 42.31
CA MET A 370 -9.35 -15.00 43.44
C MET A 370 -8.93 -14.21 44.67
N ALA A 371 -8.16 -13.12 44.51
CA ALA A 371 -7.81 -12.24 45.64
C ALA A 371 -9.07 -11.64 46.28
N GLU A 372 -10.05 -11.18 45.49
CA GLU A 372 -11.31 -10.65 46.00
C GLU A 372 -12.15 -11.71 46.74
N ILE A 373 -12.10 -13.00 46.30
CA ILE A 373 -12.75 -14.10 46.99
C ILE A 373 -12.11 -14.37 48.35
N GLU A 374 -10.75 -14.35 48.41
CA GLU A 374 -10.02 -14.53 49.66
C GLU A 374 -10.17 -13.34 50.60
N GLU A 375 -10.32 -12.13 50.08
CA GLU A 375 -10.65 -10.93 50.84
C GLU A 375 -12.05 -11.05 51.49
N ALA A 376 -13.05 -11.51 50.73
CA ALA A 376 -14.39 -11.75 51.24
C ALA A 376 -14.42 -12.87 52.31
N ASP A 377 -13.45 -13.77 52.30
CA ASP A 377 -13.29 -14.85 53.29
C ASP A 377 -12.42 -14.44 54.48
N GLY A 378 -11.83 -13.24 54.45
CA GLY A 378 -10.96 -12.71 55.50
C GLY A 378 -9.54 -13.28 55.53
N ALA A 379 -9.06 -13.86 54.46
CA ALA A 379 -7.77 -14.53 54.38
C ALA A 379 -6.63 -13.58 53.85
N ASP A 380 -6.25 -12.55 54.62
CA ASP A 380 -5.29 -11.50 54.22
C ASP A 380 -3.97 -12.03 53.64
N GLY A 381 -3.47 -13.15 54.12
CA GLY A 381 -2.25 -13.80 53.62
C GLY A 381 -2.42 -14.28 52.18
N ALA A 382 -3.55 -14.93 51.90
CA ALA A 382 -3.86 -15.41 50.55
C ALA A 382 -4.12 -14.26 49.58
N VAL A 383 -4.76 -13.17 50.03
CA VAL A 383 -4.98 -11.97 49.22
C VAL A 383 -3.65 -11.43 48.66
N ARG A 384 -2.64 -11.26 49.53
CA ARG A 384 -1.32 -10.76 49.13
C ARG A 384 -0.62 -11.68 48.12
N GLU A 385 -0.76 -13.00 48.31
CA GLU A 385 -0.19 -13.98 47.39
C GLU A 385 -0.84 -13.88 46.00
N TRP A 386 -2.17 -13.80 45.93
CA TRP A 386 -2.89 -13.72 44.67
C TRP A 386 -2.64 -12.38 43.96
N LEU A 387 -2.52 -11.25 44.65
CA LEU A 387 -2.15 -9.97 44.09
C LEU A 387 -0.73 -10.00 43.51
N ASN A 388 0.23 -10.66 44.21
CA ASN A 388 1.58 -10.85 43.66
C ASN A 388 1.59 -11.73 42.41
N ARG A 389 0.72 -12.75 42.35
CA ARG A 389 0.56 -13.58 41.14
C ARG A 389 -0.06 -12.77 40.00
N ALA A 390 -1.08 -11.97 40.29
CA ALA A 390 -1.74 -11.09 39.29
C ALA A 390 -0.76 -10.11 38.63
N ALA A 391 0.15 -9.51 39.42
CA ALA A 391 1.16 -8.59 38.90
C ALA A 391 2.16 -9.21 37.90
N ARG A 392 2.31 -10.55 37.93
CA ARG A 392 3.23 -11.31 37.06
C ARG A 392 2.48 -12.22 36.07
N ALA A 393 1.16 -12.18 36.09
CA ALA A 393 0.31 -13.02 35.26
C ALA A 393 0.26 -12.48 33.81
N PRO A 394 0.03 -13.36 32.83
CA PRO A 394 -0.23 -12.95 31.47
C PRO A 394 -1.47 -12.05 31.39
N ARG A 395 -1.46 -11.13 30.43
CA ARG A 395 -2.58 -10.21 30.21
C ARG A 395 -3.81 -10.95 29.70
N ASP A 396 -4.95 -10.46 30.08
CA ASP A 396 -6.25 -10.94 29.57
C ASP A 396 -6.50 -10.44 28.14
N ARG A 397 -7.50 -11.02 27.47
CA ARG A 397 -7.98 -10.50 26.19
C ARG A 397 -8.50 -9.08 26.37
N ALA A 398 -8.20 -8.22 25.40
CA ALA A 398 -8.64 -6.84 25.33
C ALA A 398 -8.88 -6.44 23.87
N TRP A 399 -9.48 -5.29 23.66
CA TRP A 399 -9.54 -4.69 22.33
C TRP A 399 -8.17 -4.13 21.95
N VAL A 400 -7.58 -4.62 20.87
CA VAL A 400 -6.24 -4.25 20.43
C VAL A 400 -6.28 -3.76 18.99
N ALA A 401 -5.79 -2.55 18.75
CA ALA A 401 -5.56 -1.97 17.41
C ALA A 401 -4.32 -1.07 17.45
N ASP A 402 -3.47 -1.09 16.43
CA ASP A 402 -2.29 -0.22 16.28
C ASP A 402 -1.34 -0.21 17.51
N GLY A 403 -1.29 -1.31 18.26
CA GLY A 403 -0.49 -1.40 19.49
C GLY A 403 -1.14 -0.75 20.72
N VAL A 404 -2.32 -0.15 20.58
CA VAL A 404 -3.13 0.39 21.67
C VAL A 404 -4.06 -0.69 22.21
N ILE A 405 -4.14 -0.77 23.54
CA ILE A 405 -4.99 -1.71 24.28
C ILE A 405 -6.07 -0.90 24.98
N THR A 406 -7.32 -1.29 24.83
CA THR A 406 -8.48 -0.61 25.42
C THR A 406 -9.53 -1.62 25.91
N ASP A 407 -10.27 -1.24 26.94
CA ASP A 407 -11.39 -2.03 27.47
C ASP A 407 -12.67 -1.82 26.66
N HIS A 408 -12.73 -0.75 25.87
CA HIS A 408 -13.90 -0.41 25.07
C HIS A 408 -13.59 -0.52 23.58
N TRP A 409 -14.55 -1.04 22.84
CA TRP A 409 -14.46 -1.07 21.39
C TRP A 409 -14.66 0.33 20.80
N SER A 410 -13.90 0.61 19.75
CA SER A 410 -14.11 1.75 18.88
C SER A 410 -14.24 1.29 17.43
N PRO A 411 -15.11 1.93 16.61
CA PRO A 411 -15.22 1.60 15.19
C PRO A 411 -13.96 1.89 14.39
N VAL A 412 -13.11 2.80 14.90
CA VAL A 412 -11.88 3.27 14.22
C VAL A 412 -10.71 3.18 15.17
N SER A 413 -9.56 2.77 14.66
CA SER A 413 -8.31 2.74 15.42
C SER A 413 -7.70 4.15 15.57
N PRO A 414 -6.71 4.34 16.45
CA PRO A 414 -5.99 5.60 16.58
C PRO A 414 -5.32 6.08 15.29
N SER A 415 -4.96 5.17 14.38
CA SER A 415 -4.43 5.53 13.05
C SER A 415 -5.50 5.84 12.00
N GLY A 416 -6.79 5.80 12.37
CA GLY A 416 -7.91 6.11 11.49
C GLY A 416 -8.41 4.93 10.65
N VAL A 417 -7.99 3.70 10.94
CA VAL A 417 -8.41 2.51 10.18
C VAL A 417 -9.73 1.98 10.72
N LEU A 418 -10.72 1.82 9.84
CA LEU A 418 -12.03 1.26 10.17
C LEU A 418 -11.93 -0.23 10.50
N ASP A 419 -12.66 -0.68 11.56
CA ASP A 419 -12.76 -2.08 12.01
C ASP A 419 -11.42 -2.75 12.37
N ALA A 420 -10.44 -1.97 12.83
CA ALA A 420 -9.12 -2.47 13.18
C ALA A 420 -9.05 -3.11 14.58
N PHE A 421 -9.99 -2.80 15.49
CA PHE A 421 -9.99 -3.37 16.82
C PHE A 421 -10.39 -4.85 16.81
N ALA A 422 -9.48 -5.68 17.30
CA ALA A 422 -9.69 -7.11 17.48
C ALA A 422 -9.69 -7.47 18.95
N TRP A 423 -10.64 -8.35 19.38
CA TRP A 423 -10.69 -8.91 20.72
C TRP A 423 -9.69 -10.06 20.83
N ARG A 424 -8.49 -9.78 21.38
CA ARG A 424 -7.40 -10.75 21.50
C ARG A 424 -6.52 -10.48 22.71
N THR A 425 -5.70 -11.46 23.08
CA THR A 425 -4.64 -11.24 24.06
C THR A 425 -3.60 -10.30 23.44
N PRO A 426 -3.26 -9.18 24.12
CA PRO A 426 -2.21 -8.31 23.68
C PRO A 426 -0.87 -9.04 23.61
N ASP A 427 -0.10 -8.82 22.55
CA ASP A 427 1.24 -9.37 22.45
C ASP A 427 2.09 -8.76 23.58
N GLU A 428 2.65 -9.61 24.42
CA GLU A 428 3.66 -9.22 25.39
C GLU A 428 4.94 -8.87 24.63
N ARG A 429 4.99 -7.68 24.05
CA ARG A 429 6.27 -7.10 23.66
C ARG A 429 7.00 -6.88 24.98
N LEU A 430 7.97 -7.72 25.28
CA LEU A 430 9.07 -7.35 26.16
C LEU A 430 9.63 -6.08 25.54
N SER A 431 9.20 -4.92 26.03
CA SER A 431 9.90 -3.67 25.80
C SER A 431 11.27 -3.90 26.37
N SER A 432 12.23 -4.35 25.56
CA SER A 432 13.62 -4.07 25.87
C SER A 432 13.64 -2.57 26.06
N PRO A 433 14.02 -2.08 27.24
CA PRO A 433 14.20 -0.64 27.41
C PRO A 433 15.16 -0.25 26.28
N GLU A 434 14.68 0.59 25.38
CA GLU A 434 15.53 1.21 24.37
C GLU A 434 16.74 1.74 25.15
N PRO A 435 17.96 1.30 24.83
CA PRO A 435 19.11 1.73 25.61
C PRO A 435 19.09 3.25 25.55
N THR A 436 18.80 3.87 26.69
CA THR A 436 18.88 5.32 26.83
C THR A 436 20.24 5.69 26.28
N PRO A 437 20.34 6.50 25.21
CA PRO A 437 21.65 6.86 24.68
C PRO A 437 22.45 7.41 25.84
N PRO A 438 23.72 6.98 26.02
CA PRO A 438 24.55 7.46 27.12
C PRO A 438 24.48 8.99 27.09
N PRO A 439 24.38 9.66 28.27
CA PRO A 439 24.34 11.10 28.31
C PRO A 439 25.53 11.62 27.52
N ALA A 440 25.24 12.51 26.55
CA ALA A 440 26.30 13.11 25.75
C ALA A 440 27.37 13.64 26.65
N PRO A 441 28.68 13.35 26.40
CA PRO A 441 29.76 13.85 27.24
C PRO A 441 29.57 15.38 27.33
N PRO A 442 29.84 15.97 28.53
CA PRO A 442 29.69 17.40 28.71
C PRO A 442 30.49 18.11 27.62
N ARG A 443 29.83 18.98 26.88
CA ARG A 443 30.48 19.82 25.87
C ARG A 443 31.46 20.70 26.60
N ILE A 444 32.76 20.37 26.50
CA ILE A 444 33.81 21.24 26.99
C ILE A 444 33.80 22.46 26.09
N GLU A 445 33.20 23.56 26.57
CA GLU A 445 33.38 24.85 25.94
C GLU A 445 34.86 25.16 25.91
N PRO A 446 35.47 25.55 24.77
CA PRO A 446 36.86 25.96 24.74
C PRO A 446 36.99 27.19 25.66
N ALA A 447 37.88 27.06 26.64
CA ALA A 447 38.24 28.16 27.54
C ALA A 447 38.63 29.38 26.71
N PRO A 448 38.26 30.61 27.14
CA PRO A 448 38.66 31.84 26.45
C PRO A 448 40.18 31.95 26.44
N PRO A 449 40.79 32.53 25.40
CA PRO A 449 42.23 32.67 25.28
C PRO A 449 42.78 33.48 26.47
N ILE A 450 43.67 32.88 27.24
CA ILE A 450 44.43 33.61 28.27
C ILE A 450 45.45 34.47 27.50
N GLU A 451 45.30 35.79 27.56
CA GLU A 451 46.32 36.74 27.14
C GLU A 451 47.56 36.54 28.03
N ALA A 452 48.67 36.09 27.41
CA ALA A 452 49.95 35.99 28.08
C ALA A 452 50.65 37.36 28.05
N PRO A 453 51.24 37.82 29.18
CA PRO A 453 52.05 39.01 29.18
C PRO A 453 53.40 38.75 28.50
N VAL A 454 53.77 39.67 27.65
CA VAL A 454 55.07 39.73 26.95
C VAL A 454 56.17 40.00 27.96
N ALA A 455 57.18 39.10 28.10
CA ALA A 455 58.46 39.46 28.66
C ALA A 455 59.60 38.74 27.89
N ALA A 456 60.67 39.49 27.70
CA ALA A 456 61.74 39.39 26.76
C ALA A 456 62.75 38.24 26.96
N ILE A 457 63.23 37.80 25.81
CA ILE A 457 64.61 37.50 25.38
C ILE A 457 65.54 36.88 26.38
N GLU A 458 66.03 35.64 26.10
CA GLU A 458 67.49 35.31 26.11
C GLU A 458 67.71 34.03 25.32
N ALA A 459 68.86 34.00 24.60
CA ALA A 459 69.24 33.01 23.61
C ALA A 459 70.07 31.86 24.22
N PRO A 460 70.51 30.84 23.48
CA PRO A 460 70.56 29.43 23.86
C PRO A 460 71.89 28.93 24.36
N PRO A 461 72.02 27.70 24.76
CA PRO A 461 73.09 26.87 24.25
C PRO A 461 72.74 25.44 23.83
N GLU A 462 73.63 24.92 23.09
CA GLU A 462 73.77 23.77 22.22
C GLU A 462 73.64 22.35 22.84
N PRO A 463 73.89 21.29 22.06
CA PRO A 463 73.12 20.04 22.09
C PRO A 463 73.87 18.91 22.81
N VAL A 464 73.19 17.90 23.33
CA VAL A 464 73.78 16.66 23.81
C VAL A 464 73.06 15.43 23.21
N LYS A 465 73.88 14.71 22.52
CA LYS A 465 73.93 13.33 21.99
C LYS A 465 72.85 12.33 22.30
N ALA A 466 72.51 11.64 21.21
CA ALA A 466 71.86 10.35 21.06
C ALA A 466 72.34 9.25 21.97
N ILE A 467 71.48 8.40 22.46
CA ILE A 467 71.76 7.04 22.92
C ILE A 467 70.76 6.08 22.23
N GLU A 468 71.38 5.00 21.78
CA GLU A 468 70.91 3.90 20.93
C GLU A 468 69.73 3.09 21.45
N SER A 469 69.01 2.56 20.50
CA SER A 469 67.99 1.52 20.60
C SER A 469 68.63 0.13 20.78
N PRO A 470 67.94 -0.84 21.41
CA PRO A 470 68.17 -2.27 21.16
C PRO A 470 66.96 -2.89 20.37
N PRO A 471 67.21 -4.04 19.67
CA PRO A 471 66.47 -4.54 18.55
C PRO A 471 65.28 -5.45 18.93
N PRO A 472 64.47 -5.85 17.93
CA PRO A 472 63.10 -6.38 18.10
C PRO A 472 63.08 -7.90 18.31
N ALA A 473 62.13 -8.37 19.11
CA ALA A 473 61.80 -9.79 19.24
C ALA A 473 60.51 -10.15 18.45
N SER A 474 60.66 -11.24 17.75
CA SER A 474 59.81 -12.03 16.90
C SER A 474 58.29 -11.95 17.07
N ALA A 475 57.67 -11.90 15.90
CA ALA A 475 56.26 -12.02 15.62
C ALA A 475 55.66 -13.40 15.90
N LEU A 476 54.44 -13.42 16.43
CA LEU A 476 53.50 -14.53 16.34
C LEU A 476 52.28 -14.03 15.55
N PRO A 477 51.65 -14.86 14.71
CA PRO A 477 50.62 -14.43 13.78
C PRO A 477 49.26 -14.19 14.46
N PRO A 478 48.44 -13.23 13.98
CA PRO A 478 47.14 -12.94 14.58
C PRO A 478 46.09 -13.95 14.18
N ALA A 479 45.25 -14.31 15.15
CA ALA A 479 44.01 -15.07 14.96
C ALA A 479 42.96 -14.26 14.18
N PRO A 480 42.08 -14.90 13.42
CA PRO A 480 41.10 -14.20 12.64
C PRO A 480 40.00 -13.59 13.50
N SER A 481 39.73 -12.32 13.27
CA SER A 481 38.60 -11.58 13.86
C SER A 481 37.25 -12.09 13.32
N PRO A 482 36.20 -12.13 14.15
CA PRO A 482 34.87 -12.48 13.65
C PRO A 482 34.30 -11.34 12.82
N GLU A 483 33.82 -11.71 11.66
CA GLU A 483 33.14 -10.92 10.68
C GLU A 483 31.85 -10.34 11.29
N THR A 484 31.80 -9.06 11.53
CA THR A 484 30.60 -8.34 11.96
C THR A 484 29.64 -8.28 10.79
N ALA A 485 28.58 -9.08 10.88
CA ALA A 485 27.42 -8.97 10.02
C ALA A 485 26.85 -7.54 10.11
N ARG A 486 26.99 -6.80 9.02
CA ARG A 486 26.30 -5.51 8.84
C ARG A 486 24.81 -5.79 8.65
N THR A 487 24.01 -5.48 9.64
CA THR A 487 22.58 -5.32 9.48
C THR A 487 22.30 -4.18 8.50
N PRO A 488 21.50 -4.39 7.44
CA PRO A 488 21.09 -3.29 6.57
C PRO A 488 20.13 -2.37 7.33
N ARG A 489 20.48 -1.10 7.42
CA ARG A 489 19.54 -0.04 7.81
C ARG A 489 18.39 -0.05 6.82
N ALA A 490 17.19 -0.32 7.31
CA ALA A 490 15.96 -0.16 6.58
C ALA A 490 15.70 1.33 6.32
N ASN A 491 16.18 1.83 5.19
CA ASN A 491 15.66 3.07 4.62
C ASN A 491 14.32 2.71 3.96
N GLY A 492 13.23 3.11 4.61
CA GLY A 492 11.87 2.92 4.13
C GLY A 492 11.54 3.79 2.91
N ASN A 493 12.18 3.55 1.77
CA ASN A 493 11.75 4.09 0.49
C ASN A 493 10.72 3.12 -0.10
N ILE A 494 9.45 3.41 0.12
CA ILE A 494 8.35 2.71 -0.54
C ILE A 494 8.31 3.18 -1.98
N VAL A 495 8.89 2.39 -2.88
CA VAL A 495 8.68 2.52 -4.32
C VAL A 495 7.24 2.10 -4.60
N LEU A 496 6.48 2.93 -5.33
CA LEU A 496 5.14 2.60 -5.80
C LEU A 496 5.23 1.53 -6.90
N LEU A 497 5.38 0.27 -6.50
CA LEU A 497 5.14 -0.85 -7.39
C LEU A 497 3.64 -1.15 -7.41
N PRO A 498 3.04 -1.45 -8.57
CA PRO A 498 1.66 -1.92 -8.62
C PRO A 498 1.54 -3.20 -7.78
N SER A 499 0.52 -3.27 -6.94
CA SER A 499 0.26 -4.37 -6.01
C SER A 499 -0.17 -5.70 -6.67
N ASN A 500 -0.08 -5.80 -7.99
CA ASN A 500 -0.29 -7.01 -8.77
C ASN A 500 0.86 -7.16 -9.75
N ALA A 501 1.92 -7.82 -9.33
CA ALA A 501 2.82 -8.48 -10.25
C ALA A 501 2.09 -9.76 -10.75
N PRO A 502 2.05 -10.05 -12.05
CA PRO A 502 1.61 -11.34 -12.52
C PRO A 502 2.67 -12.38 -12.15
N ASP A 503 2.19 -13.45 -11.48
CA ASP A 503 2.82 -14.76 -11.35
C ASP A 503 4.24 -14.85 -10.76
N ASP A 504 4.28 -14.93 -9.43
CA ASP A 504 5.35 -15.63 -8.73
C ASP A 504 5.04 -17.15 -8.78
N PRO A 505 5.85 -17.98 -9.47
CA PRO A 505 5.71 -19.43 -9.38
C PRO A 505 6.21 -19.87 -8.00
N GLY A 506 5.29 -20.06 -7.06
CA GLY A 506 5.58 -20.65 -5.75
C GLY A 506 6.30 -22.00 -5.86
N PRO A 507 6.94 -22.46 -4.77
CA PRO A 507 7.76 -23.66 -4.77
C PRO A 507 6.95 -24.90 -5.16
N HIS A 508 7.51 -25.72 -6.04
CA HIS A 508 6.96 -26.94 -6.60
C HIS A 508 6.35 -27.85 -5.53
N GLY A 509 5.03 -27.87 -5.43
CA GLY A 509 4.27 -28.87 -4.74
C GLY A 509 3.92 -30.03 -5.67
N THR A 510 4.00 -31.24 -5.14
CA THR A 510 3.72 -32.55 -5.70
C THR A 510 2.52 -32.62 -6.67
N PRO A 511 2.56 -33.49 -7.70
CA PRO A 511 1.52 -33.57 -8.71
C PRO A 511 0.24 -34.16 -8.17
N ASP A 512 -0.81 -33.38 -8.14
CA ASP A 512 -2.15 -33.83 -7.77
C ASP A 512 -2.95 -34.28 -9.00
N ARG A 513 -3.75 -35.30 -8.77
CA ARG A 513 -4.53 -36.10 -9.70
C ARG A 513 -5.45 -35.26 -10.58
N LYS A 514 -5.47 -35.57 -11.87
CA LYS A 514 -6.44 -35.08 -12.86
C LYS A 514 -7.88 -35.43 -12.43
N PRO A 515 -8.83 -34.49 -12.45
CA PRO A 515 -10.26 -34.82 -12.39
C PRO A 515 -10.73 -35.32 -13.76
N GLY A 516 -11.30 -36.52 -13.78
CA GLY A 516 -11.89 -37.14 -14.94
C GLY A 516 -13.15 -36.40 -15.42
N TYR A 517 -13.22 -36.13 -16.71
CA TYR A 517 -14.41 -35.66 -17.41
C TYR A 517 -15.50 -36.74 -17.35
N ARG A 518 -16.67 -36.42 -16.80
CA ARG A 518 -17.91 -37.18 -17.03
C ARG A 518 -18.70 -36.52 -18.14
N LEU A 519 -18.78 -37.22 -19.26
CA LEU A 519 -19.72 -36.93 -20.33
C LEU A 519 -21.16 -37.19 -19.86
N PHE A 520 -22.05 -36.29 -20.19
CA PHE A 520 -23.49 -36.45 -20.04
C PHE A 520 -23.98 -37.60 -20.92
N ALA A 521 -24.77 -38.51 -20.36
CA ALA A 521 -25.69 -39.36 -21.11
C ALA A 521 -27.09 -39.03 -20.64
N ASN A 522 -27.95 -38.74 -21.63
CA ASN A 522 -29.38 -38.55 -21.52
C ASN A 522 -30.09 -39.79 -20.91
N GLU A 523 -30.98 -39.58 -19.98
CA GLU A 523 -32.40 -39.93 -20.04
C GLU A 523 -33.16 -39.16 -18.98
#